data_2fa5f371c0cfe8d5a8b661aecee2b8f0
#
_entry.id   2fa5f371c0cfe8d5a8b661aecee2b8f0
#
_cell.length_a   1.000
_cell.length_b   1.000
_cell.length_c   1.000
_cell.angle_alpha   90.00
_cell.angle_beta   90.00
_cell.angle_gamma   90.00
#
_symmetry.space_group_name_H-M   'P 1'
#
loop_
_entity.id
_entity.type
_entity.pdbx_description
1 polymer ?
#
loop_
_entity_poly.entity_id
_entity_poly.type
_entity_poly.pdbx_seq_one_letter_code
_entity_poly.pdbx_strand_id
1 'polypeptide(L)'
;MESYDKLLAEEIFFIKLQSGGILSPEDIAGKECLIICAMGGVGLWRKIYAQAVEESLMQTGAAKCDHIVLFNSDDLDSLCDLTDVEQTVGTSRYDYIIVLGGMEKTRNICEGVRQLQEVCRPGGKIFVAARTPQELSARHEINAYEDVWRYDADDLPRLFAGCSLEMMTSDAAGEIAAAVFTRSAGRAETSCSSLFHAWSQRRIDPNGALPQGYFRDASGLDAVGIKYRTDKCSMIHNYLRKYESFLERFRSRPLRLLELGIFKGASLRMWQEYFPQAEIFGVDIEEHCSQYADERIHILQADLSNTDAVSRLKDIRPQIIIDDASHMTSHQILALFTLFDVLPSGGIYILEDLETSLNPEQFEAAYRDAPLDAYEVCARIARIAARKVPDDDSLYADYINQIGMETELVSIMKGSVVLVKR
;
A
#
# COMPACT_ATOMS: atom_id res chain seq x y z
N MET A 1 -13.43 -12.05 -12.79
CA MET A 1 -14.29 -11.35 -13.77
C MET A 1 -15.15 -10.28 -13.09
N GLU A 2 -15.75 -10.51 -11.90
CA GLU A 2 -16.54 -9.48 -11.19
C GLU A 2 -15.72 -8.29 -10.65
N SER A 3 -14.42 -8.48 -10.33
CA SER A 3 -13.55 -7.38 -9.92
C SER A 3 -13.12 -6.44 -11.07
N TYR A 4 -13.20 -6.91 -12.30
CA TYR A 4 -12.87 -6.14 -13.51
C TYR A 4 -13.95 -5.10 -13.85
N ASP A 5 -15.22 -5.47 -13.68
CA ASP A 5 -16.34 -4.58 -13.99
C ASP A 5 -16.42 -3.38 -13.02
N LYS A 6 -15.91 -3.51 -11.78
CA LYS A 6 -15.96 -2.46 -10.76
C LYS A 6 -14.82 -1.44 -10.85
N LEU A 7 -13.65 -1.83 -11.31
CA LEU A 7 -12.54 -0.90 -11.60
C LEU A 7 -12.85 0.04 -12.78
N LEU A 8 -13.66 -0.41 -13.69
CA LEU A 8 -14.20 0.36 -14.82
C LEU A 8 -15.33 1.33 -14.43
N ALA A 9 -15.94 1.19 -13.27
CA ALA A 9 -17.15 1.93 -12.95
C ALA A 9 -16.89 3.44 -12.82
N GLU A 10 -15.81 3.84 -12.15
CA GLU A 10 -15.46 5.26 -11.95
C GLU A 10 -15.11 5.95 -13.27
N GLU A 11 -14.47 5.26 -14.19
CA GLU A 11 -14.05 5.76 -15.49
C GLU A 11 -15.17 5.68 -16.54
N ILE A 12 -15.88 4.56 -16.61
CA ILE A 12 -17.11 4.45 -17.41
C ILE A 12 -18.10 5.50 -16.96
N PHE A 13 -18.14 5.77 -15.67
CA PHE A 13 -19.00 6.80 -15.10
C PHE A 13 -18.56 8.19 -15.54
N PHE A 14 -17.25 8.50 -15.48
CA PHE A 14 -16.71 9.75 -16.01
C PHE A 14 -17.00 9.92 -17.52
N ILE A 15 -16.72 8.89 -18.31
CA ILE A 15 -16.98 8.89 -19.76
C ILE A 15 -18.49 9.04 -20.07
N LYS A 16 -19.35 8.40 -19.29
CA LYS A 16 -20.81 8.55 -19.41
C LYS A 16 -21.28 9.96 -19.06
N LEU A 17 -20.70 10.59 -18.04
CA LEU A 17 -20.99 11.97 -17.68
C LEU A 17 -20.54 12.93 -18.79
N GLN A 18 -19.40 12.68 -19.39
CA GLN A 18 -18.90 13.46 -20.52
C GLN A 18 -19.80 13.28 -21.76
N SER A 19 -20.17 12.05 -22.10
CA SER A 19 -21.09 11.77 -23.21
C SER A 19 -22.52 12.24 -22.96
N GLY A 20 -22.92 12.38 -21.70
CA GLY A 20 -24.20 12.95 -21.27
C GLY A 20 -24.26 14.48 -21.28
N GLY A 21 -23.20 15.16 -21.73
CA GLY A 21 -23.15 16.64 -21.85
C GLY A 21 -22.90 17.38 -20.55
N ILE A 22 -22.53 16.68 -19.48
CA ILE A 22 -22.25 17.27 -18.15
C ILE A 22 -20.86 17.92 -18.11
N LEU A 23 -19.92 17.38 -18.89
CA LEU A 23 -18.66 18.00 -19.23
C LEU A 23 -18.68 18.27 -20.73
N SER A 24 -19.08 19.47 -21.12
CA SER A 24 -19.20 19.79 -22.55
C SER A 24 -17.82 19.90 -23.20
N PRO A 25 -17.69 19.63 -24.51
CA PRO A 25 -16.46 19.90 -25.24
C PRO A 25 -15.96 21.36 -25.09
N GLU A 26 -16.87 22.31 -24.96
CA GLU A 26 -16.55 23.71 -24.78
C GLU A 26 -15.90 24.01 -23.43
N ASP A 27 -16.26 23.23 -22.39
CA ASP A 27 -15.65 23.33 -21.07
C ASP A 27 -14.20 22.83 -21.05
N ILE A 28 -13.84 21.85 -21.88
CA ILE A 28 -12.55 21.14 -21.87
C ILE A 28 -11.59 21.70 -22.93
N ALA A 29 -12.09 22.27 -24.02
CA ALA A 29 -11.26 22.75 -25.12
C ALA A 29 -10.26 23.82 -24.66
N GLY A 30 -8.97 23.59 -24.94
CA GLY A 30 -7.88 24.50 -24.57
C GLY A 30 -7.51 24.52 -23.08
N LYS A 31 -8.06 23.62 -22.27
CA LYS A 31 -7.82 23.56 -20.81
C LYS A 31 -6.66 22.64 -20.44
N GLU A 32 -6.00 22.97 -19.34
CA GLU A 32 -5.01 22.10 -18.71
C GLU A 32 -5.68 21.23 -17.65
N CYS A 33 -5.56 19.92 -17.80
CA CYS A 33 -6.21 18.92 -16.95
C CYS A 33 -5.18 18.17 -16.08
N LEU A 34 -5.59 17.81 -14.87
CA LEU A 34 -4.86 16.90 -13.98
C LEU A 34 -5.76 15.70 -13.70
N ILE A 35 -5.25 14.51 -14.00
CA ILE A 35 -5.90 13.24 -13.67
C ILE A 35 -5.21 12.65 -12.45
N ILE A 36 -5.97 12.41 -11.40
CA ILE A 36 -5.51 11.78 -10.17
C ILE A 36 -6.23 10.44 -10.04
N CYS A 37 -5.47 9.35 -9.98
CA CYS A 37 -6.01 8.03 -9.74
C CYS A 37 -5.21 7.33 -8.62
N ALA A 38 -5.84 6.43 -7.88
CA ALA A 38 -5.14 5.63 -6.88
C ALA A 38 -4.84 4.24 -7.42
N MET A 39 -3.65 3.71 -7.12
CA MET A 39 -3.37 2.30 -7.35
C MET A 39 -4.00 1.43 -6.27
N GLY A 40 -4.65 0.36 -6.68
CA GLY A 40 -5.08 -0.74 -5.83
C GLY A 40 -4.89 -2.04 -6.60
N GLY A 41 -4.00 -2.89 -6.11
CA GLY A 41 -3.69 -4.22 -6.60
C GLY A 41 -3.47 -4.36 -8.12
N VAL A 42 -2.31 -4.81 -8.56
CA VAL A 42 -1.90 -5.14 -9.93
C VAL A 42 -1.79 -3.94 -10.89
N GLY A 43 -0.65 -3.26 -10.81
CA GLY A 43 -0.32 -1.98 -11.43
C GLY A 43 -0.46 -1.79 -12.95
N LEU A 44 -0.50 -2.85 -13.76
CA LEU A 44 -0.51 -2.71 -15.22
C LEU A 44 -1.84 -2.14 -15.74
N TRP A 45 -2.94 -2.47 -15.10
CA TRP A 45 -4.28 -2.14 -15.59
C TRP A 45 -4.70 -0.69 -15.37
N ARG A 46 -4.26 -0.04 -14.29
CA ARG A 46 -4.60 1.37 -14.02
C ARG A 46 -3.84 2.38 -14.89
N LYS A 47 -2.64 2.05 -15.36
CA LYS A 47 -1.99 2.84 -16.41
C LYS A 47 -2.83 2.91 -17.69
N ILE A 48 -3.53 1.84 -18.01
CA ILE A 48 -4.42 1.75 -19.18
C ILE A 48 -5.66 2.62 -18.98
N TYR A 49 -6.15 2.76 -17.78
CA TYR A 49 -7.40 3.48 -17.46
C TYR A 49 -7.22 5.00 -17.39
N ALA A 50 -6.23 5.49 -16.69
CA ALA A 50 -5.87 6.90 -16.74
C ALA A 50 -5.66 7.34 -18.20
N GLN A 51 -5.11 6.46 -19.02
CA GLN A 51 -4.95 6.67 -20.45
C GLN A 51 -6.28 6.81 -21.21
N ALA A 52 -7.31 6.01 -20.89
CA ALA A 52 -8.61 6.13 -21.54
C ALA A 52 -9.30 7.46 -21.22
N VAL A 53 -9.19 7.94 -19.99
CA VAL A 53 -9.69 9.26 -19.60
C VAL A 53 -8.88 10.38 -20.27
N GLU A 54 -7.56 10.25 -20.33
CA GLU A 54 -6.69 11.19 -21.04
C GLU A 54 -7.04 11.25 -22.53
N GLU A 55 -7.15 10.13 -23.20
CA GLU A 55 -7.53 10.04 -24.60
C GLU A 55 -8.87 10.73 -24.85
N SER A 56 -9.85 10.52 -23.97
CA SER A 56 -11.16 11.16 -24.05
C SER A 56 -11.07 12.67 -23.89
N LEU A 57 -10.29 13.18 -22.93
CA LEU A 57 -10.07 14.61 -22.72
C LEU A 57 -9.33 15.24 -23.91
N MET A 58 -8.28 14.59 -24.42
CA MET A 58 -7.51 15.07 -25.55
C MET A 58 -8.36 15.08 -26.84
N GLN A 59 -9.18 14.07 -27.07
CA GLN A 59 -10.15 14.05 -28.18
C GLN A 59 -11.18 15.18 -28.08
N THR A 60 -11.52 15.59 -26.87
CA THR A 60 -12.43 16.69 -26.58
C THR A 60 -11.75 18.07 -26.70
N GLY A 61 -10.44 18.08 -26.93
CA GLY A 61 -9.66 19.29 -27.19
C GLY A 61 -8.93 19.89 -25.99
N ALA A 62 -8.68 19.11 -24.93
CA ALA A 62 -7.80 19.55 -23.83
C ALA A 62 -6.41 19.96 -24.37
N ALA A 63 -5.85 21.02 -23.82
CA ALA A 63 -4.51 21.49 -24.20
C ALA A 63 -3.40 20.59 -23.67
N LYS A 64 -3.60 20.04 -22.47
CA LYS A 64 -2.65 19.20 -21.77
C LYS A 64 -3.35 18.35 -20.70
N CYS A 65 -2.87 17.13 -20.50
CA CYS A 65 -3.24 16.29 -19.36
C CYS A 65 -1.97 15.86 -18.63
N ASP A 66 -1.89 16.15 -17.35
CA ASP A 66 -0.88 15.60 -16.45
C ASP A 66 -1.51 14.53 -15.56
N HIS A 67 -0.70 13.60 -15.06
CA HIS A 67 -1.16 12.47 -14.25
C HIS A 67 -0.46 12.42 -12.91
N ILE A 68 -1.20 12.10 -11.85
CA ILE A 68 -0.70 11.66 -10.56
C ILE A 68 -1.32 10.31 -10.22
N VAL A 69 -0.49 9.34 -9.93
CA VAL A 69 -0.92 8.05 -9.40
C VAL A 69 -0.62 8.04 -7.91
N LEU A 70 -1.68 8.06 -7.09
CA LEU A 70 -1.55 7.99 -5.65
C LEU A 70 -1.21 6.56 -5.22
N PHE A 71 -0.38 6.42 -4.21
CA PHE A 71 -0.02 5.13 -3.62
C PHE A 71 0.55 4.13 -4.64
N ASN A 72 1.38 4.61 -5.56
CA ASN A 72 1.97 3.78 -6.62
C ASN A 72 3.08 2.89 -6.07
N SER A 73 2.81 1.60 -5.89
CA SER A 73 3.82 0.61 -5.45
C SER A 73 4.83 0.25 -6.53
N ASP A 74 4.48 0.41 -7.81
CA ASP A 74 5.39 0.08 -8.93
C ASP A 74 6.43 1.17 -9.18
N ASP A 75 6.16 2.39 -8.74
CA ASP A 75 7.05 3.54 -8.86
C ASP A 75 7.10 4.32 -7.55
N LEU A 76 7.93 3.85 -6.64
CA LEU A 76 8.10 4.43 -5.31
C LEU A 76 8.70 5.86 -5.36
N ASP A 77 9.37 6.22 -6.48
CA ASP A 77 9.88 7.58 -6.66
C ASP A 77 8.77 8.60 -6.91
N SER A 78 7.61 8.13 -7.39
CA SER A 78 6.39 8.95 -7.56
C SER A 78 5.33 8.70 -6.49
N LEU A 79 5.68 8.09 -5.36
CA LEU A 79 4.74 7.85 -4.26
C LEU A 79 4.18 9.17 -3.73
N CYS A 80 2.88 9.34 -3.83
CA CYS A 80 2.17 10.56 -3.51
C CYS A 80 0.86 10.24 -2.80
N ASP A 81 0.52 10.98 -1.75
CA ASP A 81 -0.82 11.06 -1.16
C ASP A 81 -1.53 12.32 -1.70
N LEU A 82 -2.83 12.44 -1.55
CA LEU A 82 -3.55 13.69 -1.85
C LEU A 82 -3.02 14.89 -1.05
N THR A 83 -2.41 14.66 0.10
CA THR A 83 -1.76 15.69 0.92
C THR A 83 -0.44 16.21 0.34
N ASP A 84 0.08 15.60 -0.72
CA ASP A 84 1.34 15.96 -1.37
C ASP A 84 1.15 16.58 -2.77
N VAL A 85 -0.09 16.66 -3.26
CA VAL A 85 -0.39 17.06 -4.64
C VAL A 85 0.11 18.46 -4.95
N GLU A 86 -0.08 19.43 -4.05
CA GLU A 86 0.38 20.81 -4.23
C GLU A 86 1.91 20.89 -4.39
N GLN A 87 2.66 20.11 -3.59
CA GLN A 87 4.12 20.07 -3.68
C GLN A 87 4.59 19.44 -4.99
N THR A 88 3.82 18.48 -5.51
CA THR A 88 4.15 17.74 -6.72
C THR A 88 3.94 18.58 -7.97
N VAL A 89 2.85 19.36 -8.07
CA VAL A 89 2.45 20.03 -9.30
C VAL A 89 2.34 21.56 -9.21
N GLY A 90 2.42 22.13 -8.01
CA GLY A 90 2.27 23.58 -7.77
C GLY A 90 0.83 24.06 -7.68
N THR A 91 0.67 25.28 -7.19
CA THR A 91 -0.65 25.91 -6.96
C THR A 91 -1.25 26.53 -8.23
N SER A 92 -2.58 26.62 -8.29
CA SER A 92 -3.37 27.34 -9.32
C SER A 92 -2.95 27.02 -10.75
N ARG A 93 -2.68 25.75 -11.03
CA ARG A 93 -2.10 25.31 -12.28
C ARG A 93 -3.11 24.76 -13.28
N TYR A 94 -4.13 24.03 -12.81
CA TYR A 94 -5.03 23.30 -13.67
C TYR A 94 -6.42 23.93 -13.73
N ASP A 95 -7.02 23.88 -14.90
CA ASP A 95 -8.42 24.30 -15.14
C ASP A 95 -9.39 23.19 -14.74
N TYR A 96 -8.97 21.93 -14.91
CA TYR A 96 -9.74 20.74 -14.55
C TYR A 96 -8.91 19.79 -13.73
N ILE A 97 -9.49 19.29 -12.64
CA ILE A 97 -8.94 18.17 -11.84
C ILE A 97 -9.94 17.04 -11.84
N ILE A 98 -9.49 15.86 -12.20
CA ILE A 98 -10.32 14.64 -12.25
C ILE A 98 -9.76 13.65 -11.24
N VAL A 99 -10.49 13.39 -10.16
CA VAL A 99 -10.11 12.46 -9.09
C VAL A 99 -10.92 11.18 -9.25
N LEU A 100 -10.22 10.10 -9.63
CA LEU A 100 -10.78 8.77 -9.88
C LEU A 100 -10.32 7.81 -8.77
N GLY A 101 -10.98 7.89 -7.61
CA GLY A 101 -10.57 7.15 -6.42
C GLY A 101 -9.34 7.73 -5.72
N GLY A 102 -8.98 7.15 -4.58
CA GLY A 102 -7.83 7.58 -3.77
C GLY A 102 -8.19 8.47 -2.58
N MET A 103 -9.34 9.11 -2.61
CA MET A 103 -9.84 9.83 -1.44
C MET A 103 -10.09 8.88 -0.27
N GLU A 104 -10.48 7.65 -0.57
CA GLU A 104 -10.74 6.59 0.41
C GLU A 104 -9.51 6.20 1.22
N LYS A 105 -8.32 6.35 0.62
CA LYS A 105 -7.03 5.97 1.20
C LYS A 105 -6.31 7.12 1.91
N THR A 106 -6.71 8.36 1.63
CA THR A 106 -6.04 9.56 2.13
C THR A 106 -6.18 9.66 3.64
N ARG A 107 -5.09 9.83 4.35
CA ARG A 107 -5.07 9.87 5.82
C ARG A 107 -5.71 11.12 6.38
N ASN A 108 -5.38 12.26 5.82
CA ASN A 108 -5.97 13.56 6.17
C ASN A 108 -6.76 14.08 4.99
N ILE A 109 -8.00 13.65 4.88
CA ILE A 109 -8.87 14.01 3.76
C ILE A 109 -9.14 15.49 3.67
N CYS A 110 -9.23 16.19 4.79
CA CYS A 110 -9.45 17.65 4.78
C CYS A 110 -8.26 18.38 4.17
N GLU A 111 -7.05 17.97 4.51
CA GLU A 111 -5.84 18.52 3.90
C GLU A 111 -5.75 18.14 2.41
N GLY A 112 -6.01 16.87 2.05
CA GLY A 112 -6.02 16.44 0.66
C GLY A 112 -7.00 17.25 -0.19
N VAL A 113 -8.23 17.45 0.27
CA VAL A 113 -9.24 18.27 -0.44
C VAL A 113 -8.83 19.74 -0.49
N ARG A 114 -8.20 20.28 0.56
CA ARG A 114 -7.64 21.63 0.54
C ARG A 114 -6.59 21.77 -0.58
N GLN A 115 -5.70 20.81 -0.71
CA GLN A 115 -4.68 20.82 -1.75
C GLN A 115 -5.27 20.70 -3.15
N LEU A 116 -6.29 19.86 -3.37
CA LEU A 116 -7.00 19.83 -4.66
C LEU A 116 -7.56 21.20 -5.04
N GLN A 117 -8.11 21.93 -4.06
CA GLN A 117 -8.59 23.29 -4.30
C GLN A 117 -7.43 24.26 -4.61
N GLU A 118 -6.28 24.17 -3.91
CA GLU A 118 -5.12 25.05 -4.18
C GLU A 118 -4.50 24.82 -5.55
N VAL A 119 -4.46 23.57 -6.02
CA VAL A 119 -3.91 23.20 -7.32
C VAL A 119 -4.83 23.59 -8.47
N CYS A 120 -6.14 23.64 -8.25
CA CYS A 120 -7.14 24.10 -9.21
C CYS A 120 -7.09 25.62 -9.35
N ARG A 121 -7.19 26.16 -10.56
CA ARG A 121 -7.36 27.60 -10.79
C ARG A 121 -8.69 28.11 -10.24
N PRO A 122 -8.78 29.34 -9.76
CA PRO A 122 -10.07 29.98 -9.49
C PRO A 122 -10.99 29.91 -10.71
N GLY A 123 -12.23 29.45 -10.54
CA GLY A 123 -13.16 29.18 -11.63
C GLY A 123 -12.95 27.87 -12.38
N GLY A 124 -11.88 27.13 -12.05
CA GLY A 124 -11.66 25.79 -12.55
C GLY A 124 -12.58 24.76 -11.89
N LYS A 125 -12.65 23.57 -12.47
CA LYS A 125 -13.57 22.52 -12.03
C LYS A 125 -12.82 21.34 -11.43
N ILE A 126 -13.41 20.73 -10.39
CA ILE A 126 -12.92 19.52 -9.73
C ILE A 126 -14.01 18.46 -9.84
N PHE A 127 -13.73 17.40 -10.58
CA PHE A 127 -14.54 16.19 -10.61
C PHE A 127 -13.99 15.19 -9.60
N VAL A 128 -14.88 14.62 -8.81
CA VAL A 128 -14.53 13.60 -7.81
C VAL A 128 -15.46 12.40 -7.96
N ALA A 129 -14.91 11.21 -8.03
CA ALA A 129 -15.64 9.95 -7.86
C ALA A 129 -15.10 9.22 -6.63
N ALA A 130 -15.97 8.93 -5.68
CA ALA A 130 -15.61 8.32 -4.40
C ALA A 130 -16.56 7.18 -4.03
N ARG A 131 -16.05 6.20 -3.29
CA ARG A 131 -16.79 5.01 -2.88
C ARG A 131 -17.73 5.31 -1.71
N THR A 132 -18.93 4.74 -1.77
CA THR A 132 -19.98 4.93 -0.76
C THR A 132 -19.95 3.80 0.28
N PRO A 133 -20.69 3.98 1.42
CA PRO A 133 -20.89 2.89 2.38
C PRO A 133 -21.64 1.68 1.82
N GLN A 134 -22.45 1.84 0.76
CA GLN A 134 -23.15 0.74 0.11
C GLN A 134 -22.20 -0.29 -0.50
N GLU A 135 -21.05 0.16 -1.01
CA GLU A 135 -20.03 -0.75 -1.54
C GLU A 135 -19.51 -1.71 -0.46
N LEU A 136 -19.42 -1.27 0.81
CA LEU A 136 -19.02 -2.15 1.91
C LEU A 136 -19.98 -3.31 2.15
N SER A 137 -21.28 -3.08 1.88
CA SER A 137 -22.31 -4.12 2.05
C SER A 137 -22.27 -5.17 0.94
N ALA A 138 -21.78 -4.80 -0.23
CA ALA A 138 -21.69 -5.66 -1.41
C ALA A 138 -20.44 -6.56 -1.40
N ARG A 139 -19.41 -6.19 -0.65
CA ARG A 139 -18.15 -6.95 -0.54
C ARG A 139 -18.11 -7.72 0.79
N HIS A 140 -17.95 -9.03 0.71
CA HIS A 140 -17.66 -9.86 1.87
C HIS A 140 -16.26 -9.64 2.45
N GLU A 141 -15.36 -8.98 1.68
CA GLU A 141 -14.00 -8.67 2.07
C GLU A 141 -13.74 -7.18 1.93
N ILE A 142 -13.67 -6.50 3.06
CA ILE A 142 -13.12 -5.15 3.14
C ILE A 142 -11.60 -5.29 3.04
N ASN A 143 -11.01 -4.73 2.01
CA ASN A 143 -9.56 -4.55 1.98
C ASN A 143 -9.22 -3.40 2.94
N ALA A 144 -9.35 -3.69 4.25
CA ALA A 144 -9.45 -2.73 5.35
C ALA A 144 -8.16 -1.91 5.57
N TYR A 145 -7.10 -2.20 4.83
CA TYR A 145 -5.83 -1.48 4.96
C TYR A 145 -5.67 -0.36 3.96
N GLU A 146 -6.38 -0.45 2.86
CA GLU A 146 -6.23 0.52 1.79
C GLU A 146 -7.26 1.63 1.91
N ASP A 147 -8.50 1.29 2.31
CA ASP A 147 -9.60 2.25 2.32
C ASP A 147 -9.97 2.65 3.75
N VAL A 148 -9.77 3.91 4.07
CA VAL A 148 -10.06 4.48 5.40
C VAL A 148 -11.46 5.07 5.45
N TRP A 149 -11.87 5.71 4.37
CA TRP A 149 -13.11 6.49 4.30
C TRP A 149 -14.11 5.93 3.30
N ARG A 150 -15.38 6.24 3.54
CA ARG A 150 -16.48 6.11 2.60
C ARG A 150 -17.31 7.38 2.65
N TYR A 151 -17.84 7.76 1.51
CA TYR A 151 -18.49 9.05 1.33
C TYR A 151 -19.95 8.87 0.92
N ASP A 152 -20.87 9.29 1.77
CA ASP A 152 -22.24 9.53 1.30
C ASP A 152 -22.25 10.72 0.34
N ALA A 153 -23.25 10.79 -0.53
CA ALA A 153 -23.41 11.90 -1.46
C ALA A 153 -23.38 13.27 -0.75
N ASP A 154 -23.96 13.36 0.45
CA ASP A 154 -24.00 14.59 1.25
C ASP A 154 -22.65 14.98 1.88
N ASP A 155 -21.67 14.08 1.93
CA ASP A 155 -20.36 14.36 2.51
C ASP A 155 -19.48 15.17 1.54
N LEU A 156 -19.59 14.92 0.22
CA LEU A 156 -18.77 15.58 -0.78
C LEU A 156 -18.94 17.11 -0.80
N PRO A 157 -20.17 17.70 -0.81
CA PRO A 157 -20.33 19.14 -0.75
C PRO A 157 -19.77 19.79 0.52
N ARG A 158 -19.75 19.07 1.63
CA ARG A 158 -19.16 19.57 2.89
C ARG A 158 -17.64 19.59 2.83
N LEU A 159 -17.03 18.55 2.27
CA LEU A 159 -15.59 18.49 2.07
C LEU A 159 -15.09 19.61 1.16
N PHE A 160 -15.85 19.96 0.12
CA PHE A 160 -15.52 21.01 -0.84
C PHE A 160 -16.23 22.33 -0.51
N ALA A 161 -16.30 22.73 0.77
CA ALA A 161 -17.02 23.91 1.23
C ALA A 161 -16.58 25.23 0.56
N GLY A 162 -15.30 25.30 0.10
CA GLY A 162 -14.76 26.44 -0.66
C GLY A 162 -15.15 26.45 -2.14
N CYS A 163 -15.97 25.50 -2.60
CA CYS A 163 -16.37 25.35 -3.99
C CYS A 163 -17.88 25.40 -4.14
N SER A 164 -18.38 25.78 -5.31
CA SER A 164 -19.82 25.66 -5.66
C SER A 164 -20.06 24.29 -6.30
N LEU A 165 -21.03 23.56 -5.76
CA LEU A 165 -21.48 22.29 -6.33
C LEU A 165 -22.27 22.57 -7.62
N GLU A 166 -21.81 21.96 -8.73
CA GLU A 166 -22.53 22.05 -10.02
C GLU A 166 -23.40 20.83 -10.26
N MET A 167 -22.91 19.66 -9.89
CA MET A 167 -23.60 18.41 -10.11
C MET A 167 -23.22 17.38 -9.05
N MET A 168 -24.16 16.51 -8.73
CA MET A 168 -23.94 15.33 -7.92
C MET A 168 -24.77 14.17 -8.46
N THR A 169 -24.19 12.99 -8.51
CA THR A 169 -24.84 11.78 -8.99
C THR A 169 -24.22 10.53 -8.35
N SER A 170 -24.84 9.39 -8.56
CA SER A 170 -24.30 8.09 -8.15
C SER A 170 -24.45 7.09 -9.29
N ASP A 171 -23.67 6.01 -9.24
CA ASP A 171 -23.88 4.89 -10.14
C ASP A 171 -25.19 4.15 -9.83
N ALA A 172 -25.60 3.23 -10.73
CA ALA A 172 -26.86 2.52 -10.62
C ALA A 172 -26.95 1.60 -9.37
N ALA A 173 -25.81 1.16 -8.84
CA ALA A 173 -25.73 0.34 -7.64
C ALA A 173 -25.67 1.17 -6.34
N GLY A 174 -25.44 2.49 -6.45
CA GLY A 174 -25.21 3.38 -5.32
C GLY A 174 -23.86 3.16 -4.63
N GLU A 175 -22.92 2.46 -5.29
CA GLU A 175 -21.60 2.14 -4.74
C GLU A 175 -20.59 3.27 -4.92
N ILE A 176 -20.82 4.15 -5.91
CA ILE A 176 -19.98 5.30 -6.21
C ILE A 176 -20.83 6.56 -6.17
N ALA A 177 -20.38 7.56 -5.42
CA ALA A 177 -20.88 8.92 -5.47
C ALA A 177 -19.91 9.80 -6.27
N ALA A 178 -20.43 10.63 -7.18
CA ALA A 178 -19.59 11.57 -7.91
C ALA A 178 -20.17 12.97 -7.90
N ALA A 179 -19.28 13.95 -7.91
CA ALA A 179 -19.65 15.36 -7.91
C ALA A 179 -18.70 16.19 -8.77
N VAL A 180 -19.22 17.28 -9.31
CA VAL A 180 -18.44 18.33 -9.97
C VAL A 180 -18.58 19.62 -9.17
N PHE A 181 -17.44 20.20 -8.87
CA PHE A 181 -17.34 21.45 -8.13
C PHE A 181 -16.62 22.51 -8.96
N THR A 182 -17.06 23.76 -8.87
CA THR A 182 -16.30 24.92 -9.38
C THR A 182 -15.61 25.60 -8.22
N ARG A 183 -14.28 25.76 -8.32
CA ARG A 183 -13.49 26.45 -7.30
C ARG A 183 -13.87 27.94 -7.25
N SER A 184 -14.21 28.41 -6.06
CA SER A 184 -14.42 29.82 -5.79
C SER A 184 -13.10 30.61 -5.82
N ALA A 185 -13.16 31.92 -6.03
CA ALA A 185 -11.96 32.78 -6.05
C ALA A 185 -11.35 33.01 -4.65
N GLY A 186 -12.00 32.56 -3.59
CA GLY A 186 -11.55 32.68 -2.21
C GLY A 186 -10.46 31.70 -1.81
N ARG A 187 -10.14 31.71 -0.52
CA ARG A 187 -9.25 30.71 0.08
C ARG A 187 -9.91 29.34 0.00
N ALA A 188 -9.08 28.28 -0.17
CA ALA A 188 -9.54 26.91 -0.08
C ALA A 188 -10.12 26.63 1.32
N GLU A 189 -11.34 26.14 1.35
CA GLU A 189 -12.05 25.80 2.59
C GLU A 189 -12.55 24.36 2.52
N THR A 190 -12.43 23.67 3.63
CA THR A 190 -12.95 22.31 3.82
C THR A 190 -13.76 22.28 5.11
N SER A 191 -14.86 21.57 5.10
CA SER A 191 -15.64 21.30 6.31
C SER A 191 -15.85 19.80 6.42
N CYS A 192 -15.25 19.23 7.44
CA CYS A 192 -15.42 17.84 7.77
C CYS A 192 -16.42 17.71 8.92
N SER A 193 -17.67 17.42 8.59
CA SER A 193 -18.56 16.76 9.54
C SER A 193 -18.15 15.29 9.65
N SER A 194 -18.87 14.48 10.36
CA SER A 194 -18.54 13.06 10.47
C SER A 194 -18.54 12.36 9.11
N LEU A 195 -17.42 11.73 8.73
CA LEU A 195 -17.31 10.85 7.58
C LEU A 195 -17.51 9.39 7.98
N PHE A 196 -17.92 8.56 7.04
CA PHE A 196 -18.05 7.12 7.28
C PHE A 196 -16.68 6.47 7.28
N HIS A 197 -16.26 5.95 8.42
CA HIS A 197 -14.99 5.23 8.54
C HIS A 197 -15.20 3.77 8.12
N ALA A 198 -14.61 3.39 7.00
CA ALA A 198 -14.80 2.08 6.39
C ALA A 198 -14.50 0.92 7.35
N TRP A 199 -13.40 1.03 8.09
CA TRP A 199 -12.94 -0.04 8.97
C TRP A 199 -13.81 -0.24 10.20
N SER A 200 -14.29 0.84 10.83
CA SER A 200 -15.18 0.75 12.00
C SER A 200 -16.66 0.65 11.61
N GLN A 201 -16.98 0.79 10.32
CA GLN A 201 -18.35 0.84 9.80
C GLN A 201 -19.23 1.86 10.56
N ARG A 202 -18.67 2.99 10.94
CA ARG A 202 -19.37 4.06 11.66
C ARG A 202 -18.87 5.43 11.24
N ARG A 203 -19.70 6.44 11.42
CA ARG A 203 -19.31 7.82 11.23
C ARG A 203 -18.40 8.30 12.36
N ILE A 204 -17.31 8.93 11.99
CA ILE A 204 -16.40 9.63 12.90
C ILE A 204 -15.96 10.95 12.25
N ASP A 205 -15.70 11.94 13.08
CA ASP A 205 -15.10 13.18 12.61
C ASP A 205 -13.64 12.89 12.20
N PRO A 206 -13.22 13.17 10.97
CA PRO A 206 -11.84 12.96 10.54
C PRO A 206 -10.84 13.88 11.26
N ASN A 207 -11.30 15.02 11.81
CA ASN A 207 -10.52 15.89 12.68
C ASN A 207 -10.68 15.53 14.17
N GLY A 208 -11.65 14.66 14.51
CA GLY A 208 -11.82 14.10 15.84
C GLY A 208 -10.80 13.01 16.11
N ALA A 209 -10.83 12.48 17.32
CA ALA A 209 -9.95 11.38 17.70
C ALA A 209 -10.26 10.14 16.84
N LEU A 210 -9.59 10.01 15.71
CA LEU A 210 -9.37 8.70 15.10
C LEU A 210 -8.82 7.78 16.19
N PRO A 211 -9.16 6.48 16.19
CA PRO A 211 -8.64 5.56 17.19
C PRO A 211 -7.14 5.80 17.34
N GLN A 212 -6.73 6.29 18.51
CA GLN A 212 -5.33 6.60 18.76
C GLN A 212 -4.50 5.37 18.40
N GLY A 213 -3.64 5.50 17.41
CA GLY A 213 -2.78 4.43 16.93
C GLY A 213 -2.94 4.08 15.45
N TYR A 214 -4.09 4.39 14.81
CA TYR A 214 -4.29 4.07 13.39
C TYR A 214 -3.61 5.08 12.46
N PHE A 215 -3.59 6.35 12.84
CA PHE A 215 -2.96 7.45 12.10
C PHE A 215 -2.20 8.35 13.08
N ARG A 216 -1.26 7.79 13.83
CA ARG A 216 -0.22 8.63 14.42
C ARG A 216 0.54 9.27 13.26
N ASP A 217 0.94 10.54 13.46
CA ASP A 217 1.98 11.13 12.63
C ASP A 217 3.08 10.08 12.46
N ALA A 218 3.54 9.89 11.23
CA ALA A 218 4.56 8.92 10.93
C ALA A 218 5.75 9.21 11.85
N SER A 219 6.08 8.27 12.71
CA SER A 219 7.16 8.37 13.69
C SER A 219 7.98 7.09 13.68
N GLY A 220 9.19 7.15 14.18
CA GLY A 220 10.04 5.98 14.29
C GLY A 220 10.37 5.35 12.94
N LEU A 221 10.23 4.03 12.85
CA LEU A 221 10.56 3.24 11.66
C LEU A 221 9.69 3.61 10.45
N ASP A 222 8.39 3.87 10.65
CA ASP A 222 7.49 4.24 9.57
C ASP A 222 7.85 5.59 8.93
N ALA A 223 8.29 6.58 9.74
CA ALA A 223 8.77 7.85 9.20
C ALA A 223 10.01 7.67 8.31
N VAL A 224 10.93 6.80 8.73
CA VAL A 224 12.11 6.47 7.91
C VAL A 224 11.68 5.73 6.63
N GLY A 225 10.71 4.82 6.72
CA GLY A 225 10.14 4.13 5.57
C GLY A 225 9.52 5.08 4.54
N ILE A 226 8.74 6.05 5.00
CA ILE A 226 8.17 7.09 4.12
C ILE A 226 9.27 7.93 3.47
N LYS A 227 10.30 8.32 4.22
CA LYS A 227 11.45 9.08 3.71
C LYS A 227 12.14 8.36 2.56
N TYR A 228 12.36 7.06 2.67
CA TYR A 228 13.01 6.24 1.65
C TYR A 228 12.02 5.65 0.63
N ARG A 229 10.72 5.92 0.79
CA ARG A 229 9.66 5.49 -0.13
C ARG A 229 9.61 3.97 -0.31
N THR A 230 9.80 3.22 0.78
CA THR A 230 9.59 1.78 0.74
C THR A 230 8.10 1.46 0.81
N ASP A 231 7.67 0.44 0.09
CA ASP A 231 6.28 -0.08 0.10
C ASP A 231 5.85 -0.64 1.48
N LYS A 232 6.82 -1.02 2.31
CA LYS A 232 6.58 -1.48 3.69
C LYS A 232 5.98 -0.41 4.61
N CYS A 233 6.09 0.88 4.22
CA CYS A 233 5.57 1.99 5.01
C CYS A 233 4.04 2.01 5.07
N SER A 234 3.51 2.83 5.98
CA SER A 234 2.07 2.93 6.21
C SER A 234 1.27 3.53 5.04
N MET A 235 1.94 4.04 4.02
CA MET A 235 1.29 4.52 2.79
C MET A 235 0.88 3.37 1.85
N ILE A 236 1.50 2.17 1.98
CA ILE A 236 1.22 1.01 1.14
C ILE A 236 0.85 -0.20 2.01
N HIS A 237 1.82 -0.99 2.48
CA HIS A 237 1.54 -2.24 3.21
C HIS A 237 1.34 -2.04 4.72
N ASN A 238 1.77 -0.91 5.26
CA ASN A 238 1.67 -0.59 6.70
C ASN A 238 2.35 -1.64 7.60
N TYR A 239 3.45 -2.22 7.16
CA TYR A 239 4.21 -3.21 7.93
C TYR A 239 5.05 -2.57 9.03
N LEU A 240 5.71 -1.44 8.74
CA LEU A 240 6.73 -0.85 9.60
C LEU A 240 6.23 -0.45 10.99
N ARG A 241 5.00 0.05 11.10
CA ARG A 241 4.38 0.37 12.40
C ARG A 241 4.21 -0.85 13.29
N LYS A 242 3.99 -2.00 12.67
CA LYS A 242 3.82 -3.26 13.39
C LYS A 242 5.20 -3.82 13.79
N TYR A 243 6.17 -3.73 12.88
CA TYR A 243 7.52 -4.24 13.11
C TYR A 243 8.27 -3.45 14.17
N GLU A 244 8.05 -2.15 14.29
CA GLU A 244 8.77 -1.29 15.21
C GLU A 244 8.74 -1.83 16.65
N SER A 245 7.60 -2.35 17.12
CA SER A 245 7.48 -2.93 18.46
C SER A 245 8.42 -4.11 18.73
N PHE A 246 8.80 -4.85 17.68
CA PHE A 246 9.75 -5.96 17.76
C PHE A 246 11.19 -5.50 17.53
N LEU A 247 11.39 -4.50 16.68
CA LEU A 247 12.69 -4.09 16.15
C LEU A 247 13.36 -2.99 16.95
N GLU A 248 12.61 -2.14 17.67
CA GLU A 248 13.13 -0.98 18.40
C GLU A 248 14.25 -1.37 19.40
N ARG A 249 14.14 -2.52 20.04
CA ARG A 249 15.13 -3.04 20.99
C ARG A 249 16.53 -3.27 20.40
N PHE A 250 16.61 -3.37 19.08
CA PHE A 250 17.87 -3.55 18.33
C PHE A 250 18.48 -2.24 17.83
N ARG A 251 17.73 -1.13 17.86
CA ARG A 251 18.06 0.12 17.18
C ARG A 251 19.47 0.65 17.50
N SER A 252 19.91 0.52 18.75
CA SER A 252 21.19 1.05 19.19
C SER A 252 22.26 -0.03 19.39
N ARG A 253 22.11 -1.19 18.77
CA ARG A 253 23.04 -2.32 18.95
C ARG A 253 23.71 -2.67 17.63
N PRO A 254 25.00 -3.08 17.64
CA PRO A 254 25.59 -3.75 16.48
C PRO A 254 24.79 -5.02 16.16
N LEU A 255 24.39 -5.16 14.92
CA LEU A 255 23.67 -6.33 14.44
C LEU A 255 23.94 -6.58 12.96
N ARG A 256 23.59 -7.75 12.49
CA ARG A 256 23.47 -8.10 11.07
C ARG A 256 22.01 -8.31 10.74
N LEU A 257 21.52 -7.55 9.75
CA LEU A 257 20.19 -7.72 9.19
C LEU A 257 20.35 -8.35 7.81
N LEU A 258 19.59 -9.39 7.56
CA LEU A 258 19.50 -10.05 6.25
C LEU A 258 18.11 -9.79 5.67
N GLU A 259 18.05 -9.16 4.50
CA GLU A 259 16.83 -8.99 3.72
C GLU A 259 16.94 -9.83 2.43
N LEU A 260 15.96 -10.70 2.22
CA LEU A 260 15.76 -11.47 1.01
C LEU A 260 14.80 -10.72 0.12
N GLY A 261 15.24 -10.35 -1.08
CA GLY A 261 14.55 -9.41 -1.96
C GLY A 261 15.02 -7.97 -1.75
N ILE A 262 15.52 -7.34 -2.81
CA ILE A 262 16.09 -5.99 -2.76
C ILE A 262 15.25 -5.00 -3.58
N PHE A 263 14.75 -5.45 -4.73
CA PHE A 263 14.04 -4.64 -5.69
C PHE A 263 14.82 -3.35 -6.04
N LYS A 264 14.40 -2.18 -5.59
CA LYS A 264 15.04 -0.88 -5.83
C LYS A 264 15.91 -0.39 -4.65
N GLY A 265 16.13 -1.21 -3.64
CA GLY A 265 17.02 -0.91 -2.51
C GLY A 265 16.50 0.13 -1.52
N ALA A 266 15.22 0.50 -1.59
CA ALA A 266 14.62 1.50 -0.70
C ALA A 266 14.62 1.02 0.77
N SER A 267 14.23 -0.23 1.00
CA SER A 267 14.21 -0.85 2.31
C SER A 267 15.61 -0.96 2.93
N LEU A 268 16.63 -1.31 2.14
CA LEU A 268 18.02 -1.41 2.63
C LEU A 268 18.51 -0.08 3.20
N ARG A 269 18.22 1.05 2.52
CA ARG A 269 18.58 2.38 2.98
C ARG A 269 17.79 2.78 4.23
N MET A 270 16.52 2.40 4.29
CA MET A 270 15.69 2.58 5.47
C MET A 270 16.28 1.83 6.67
N TRP A 271 16.64 0.56 6.50
CA TRP A 271 17.26 -0.23 7.56
C TRP A 271 18.61 0.36 8.01
N GLN A 272 19.43 0.82 7.08
CA GLN A 272 20.72 1.45 7.37
C GLN A 272 20.57 2.72 8.23
N GLU A 273 19.53 3.52 8.00
CA GLU A 273 19.25 4.70 8.82
C GLU A 273 18.63 4.33 10.16
N TYR A 274 17.66 3.40 10.17
CA TYR A 274 16.97 3.01 11.40
C TYR A 274 17.90 2.29 12.37
N PHE A 275 18.83 1.48 11.87
CA PHE A 275 19.84 0.75 12.63
C PHE A 275 21.25 1.31 12.36
N PRO A 276 21.66 2.40 13.04
CA PRO A 276 22.89 3.09 12.69
C PRO A 276 24.17 2.28 12.93
N GLN A 277 24.11 1.17 13.66
CA GLN A 277 25.25 0.28 13.92
C GLN A 277 25.13 -1.08 13.23
N ALA A 278 24.15 -1.25 12.32
CA ALA A 278 23.93 -2.52 11.64
C ALA A 278 24.78 -2.67 10.37
N GLU A 279 25.20 -3.90 10.10
CA GLU A 279 25.60 -4.37 8.76
C GLU A 279 24.36 -4.96 8.08
N ILE A 280 23.99 -4.43 6.94
CA ILE A 280 22.81 -4.82 6.17
C ILE A 280 23.24 -5.71 5.04
N PHE A 281 22.65 -6.90 4.94
CA PHE A 281 22.88 -7.84 3.85
C PHE A 281 21.60 -7.97 3.05
N GLY A 282 21.66 -7.57 1.77
CA GLY A 282 20.56 -7.74 0.83
C GLY A 282 20.86 -8.87 -0.15
N VAL A 283 19.87 -9.69 -0.44
CA VAL A 283 19.98 -10.84 -1.37
C VAL A 283 18.95 -10.69 -2.47
N ASP A 284 19.37 -10.79 -3.72
CA ASP A 284 18.48 -10.77 -4.87
C ASP A 284 19.00 -11.70 -5.97
N ILE A 285 18.12 -12.16 -6.84
CA ILE A 285 18.49 -12.93 -8.04
C ILE A 285 19.07 -12.01 -9.13
N GLU A 286 18.68 -10.74 -9.12
CA GLU A 286 19.03 -9.77 -10.15
C GLU A 286 20.42 -9.16 -9.91
N GLU A 287 21.32 -9.35 -10.86
CA GLU A 287 22.70 -8.83 -10.79
C GLU A 287 22.76 -7.29 -10.63
N HIS A 288 21.79 -6.59 -11.24
CA HIS A 288 21.78 -5.12 -11.20
C HIS A 288 21.54 -4.57 -9.78
N CYS A 289 21.03 -5.36 -8.85
CA CYS A 289 20.86 -4.95 -7.45
C CYS A 289 22.20 -4.64 -6.76
N SER A 290 23.34 -5.14 -7.30
CA SER A 290 24.68 -4.81 -6.81
C SER A 290 24.98 -3.30 -6.73
N GLN A 291 24.30 -2.47 -7.54
CA GLN A 291 24.41 -1.01 -7.51
C GLN A 291 23.97 -0.36 -6.19
N TYR A 292 23.18 -1.07 -5.36
CA TYR A 292 22.70 -0.54 -4.09
C TYR A 292 23.65 -0.81 -2.91
N ALA A 293 24.81 -1.43 -3.17
CA ALA A 293 25.86 -1.62 -2.17
C ALA A 293 26.40 -0.28 -1.66
N ASP A 294 26.69 -0.23 -0.34
CA ASP A 294 27.24 0.94 0.35
C ASP A 294 28.20 0.46 1.45
N GLU A 295 28.79 1.39 2.23
CA GLU A 295 29.76 1.04 3.29
C GLU A 295 29.23 -0.01 4.25
N ARG A 296 27.92 0.04 4.61
CA ARG A 296 27.25 -0.90 5.51
C ARG A 296 26.16 -1.73 4.84
N ILE A 297 26.01 -1.64 3.52
CA ILE A 297 25.06 -2.43 2.73
C ILE A 297 25.84 -3.38 1.82
N HIS A 298 25.72 -4.68 2.08
CA HIS A 298 26.38 -5.75 1.35
C HIS A 298 25.35 -6.49 0.49
N ILE A 299 25.58 -6.55 -0.80
CA ILE A 299 24.66 -7.19 -1.74
C ILE A 299 25.23 -8.55 -2.16
N LEU A 300 24.39 -9.56 -2.07
CA LEU A 300 24.69 -10.93 -2.47
C LEU A 300 23.70 -11.36 -3.58
N GLN A 301 24.23 -11.86 -4.68
CA GLN A 301 23.39 -12.45 -5.71
C GLN A 301 23.13 -13.92 -5.38
N ALA A 302 21.85 -14.30 -5.24
CA ALA A 302 21.46 -15.68 -5.00
C ALA A 302 20.05 -15.97 -5.51
N ASP A 303 19.86 -17.17 -6.03
CA ASP A 303 18.57 -17.73 -6.37
C ASP A 303 18.01 -18.47 -5.14
N LEU A 304 16.91 -17.98 -4.59
CA LEU A 304 16.28 -18.55 -3.39
C LEU A 304 15.51 -19.85 -3.65
N SER A 305 15.37 -20.28 -4.89
CA SER A 305 14.92 -21.64 -5.22
C SER A 305 16.02 -22.70 -4.99
N ASN A 306 17.27 -22.26 -4.88
CA ASN A 306 18.44 -23.13 -4.76
C ASN A 306 18.84 -23.33 -3.30
N THR A 307 18.66 -24.53 -2.79
CA THR A 307 18.96 -24.91 -1.40
C THR A 307 20.41 -24.62 -0.99
N ASP A 308 21.39 -24.85 -1.87
CA ASP A 308 22.82 -24.61 -1.57
C ASP A 308 23.09 -23.09 -1.49
N ALA A 309 22.41 -22.28 -2.33
CA ALA A 309 22.54 -20.83 -2.28
C ALA A 309 21.97 -20.29 -0.98
N VAL A 310 20.75 -20.70 -0.59
CA VAL A 310 20.13 -20.32 0.69
C VAL A 310 20.97 -20.77 1.88
N SER A 311 21.53 -22.00 1.84
CA SER A 311 22.36 -22.53 2.93
C SER A 311 23.63 -21.72 3.17
N ARG A 312 24.24 -21.13 2.14
CA ARG A 312 25.41 -20.25 2.28
C ARG A 312 25.10 -18.95 3.02
N LEU A 313 23.85 -18.48 3.00
CA LEU A 313 23.44 -17.29 3.74
C LEU A 313 23.53 -17.47 5.27
N LYS A 314 23.62 -18.71 5.76
CA LYS A 314 23.86 -19.01 7.19
C LYS A 314 25.16 -18.40 7.72
N ASP A 315 26.17 -18.23 6.88
CA ASP A 315 27.47 -17.67 7.27
C ASP A 315 27.37 -16.20 7.70
N ILE A 316 26.30 -15.50 7.30
CA ILE A 316 26.01 -14.11 7.71
C ILE A 316 25.73 -14.04 9.21
N ARG A 317 25.09 -15.07 9.80
CA ARG A 317 24.65 -15.12 11.20
C ARG A 317 23.85 -13.88 11.60
N PRO A 318 22.72 -13.60 10.96
CA PRO A 318 21.93 -12.42 11.21
C PRO A 318 21.21 -12.49 12.56
N GLN A 319 20.87 -11.34 13.13
CA GLN A 319 19.95 -11.20 14.26
C GLN A 319 18.52 -10.94 13.81
N ILE A 320 18.37 -10.41 12.60
CA ILE A 320 17.07 -10.09 11.98
C ILE A 320 17.13 -10.62 10.55
N ILE A 321 16.10 -11.37 10.16
CA ILE A 321 15.87 -11.81 8.78
C ILE A 321 14.52 -11.26 8.34
N ILE A 322 14.47 -10.69 7.14
CA ILE A 322 13.25 -10.22 6.49
C ILE A 322 13.17 -10.92 5.14
N ASP A 323 12.11 -11.69 4.95
CA ASP A 323 11.86 -12.43 3.72
C ASP A 323 10.75 -11.72 2.93
N ASP A 324 11.18 -11.01 1.91
CA ASP A 324 10.38 -10.18 1.01
C ASP A 324 10.82 -10.38 -0.44
N ALA A 325 11.07 -11.62 -0.84
CA ALA A 325 11.67 -11.93 -2.13
C ALA A 325 10.61 -12.22 -3.22
N SER A 326 10.55 -13.48 -3.67
CA SER A 326 9.69 -13.89 -4.80
C SER A 326 8.23 -14.13 -4.42
N HIS A 327 7.92 -14.19 -3.14
CA HIS A 327 6.62 -14.54 -2.56
C HIS A 327 6.09 -15.94 -2.98
N MET A 328 6.91 -16.76 -3.63
CA MET A 328 6.58 -18.14 -3.93
C MET A 328 6.63 -18.97 -2.65
N THR A 329 5.59 -19.74 -2.40
CA THR A 329 5.45 -20.52 -1.17
C THR A 329 6.63 -21.45 -0.92
N SER A 330 7.14 -22.13 -1.95
CA SER A 330 8.30 -23.03 -1.81
C SER A 330 9.57 -22.29 -1.38
N HIS A 331 9.79 -21.09 -1.91
CA HIS A 331 10.96 -20.26 -1.57
C HIS A 331 10.88 -19.74 -0.14
N GLN A 332 9.71 -19.24 0.28
CA GLN A 332 9.46 -18.78 1.63
C GLN A 332 9.66 -19.91 2.66
N ILE A 333 9.12 -21.10 2.38
CA ILE A 333 9.31 -22.28 3.25
C ILE A 333 10.79 -22.72 3.30
N LEU A 334 11.46 -22.77 2.15
CA LEU A 334 12.87 -23.13 2.08
C LEU A 334 13.74 -22.16 2.87
N ALA A 335 13.54 -20.88 2.70
CA ALA A 335 14.27 -19.84 3.41
C ALA A 335 14.03 -19.91 4.92
N LEU A 336 12.78 -20.01 5.36
CA LEU A 336 12.41 -20.14 6.77
C LEU A 336 13.07 -21.39 7.40
N PHE A 337 12.92 -22.57 6.79
CA PHE A 337 13.45 -23.82 7.33
C PHE A 337 14.98 -23.84 7.36
N THR A 338 15.61 -23.17 6.41
CA THR A 338 17.06 -23.12 6.34
C THR A 338 17.66 -22.09 7.28
N LEU A 339 17.08 -20.89 7.35
CA LEU A 339 17.72 -19.73 7.98
C LEU A 339 17.29 -19.49 9.43
N PHE A 340 16.16 -20.04 9.88
CA PHE A 340 15.72 -19.85 11.26
C PHE A 340 16.72 -20.37 12.29
N ASP A 341 17.40 -21.47 11.95
CA ASP A 341 18.39 -22.13 12.83
C ASP A 341 19.55 -21.20 13.23
N VAL A 342 20.02 -20.33 12.33
CA VAL A 342 21.18 -19.46 12.61
C VAL A 342 20.86 -18.19 13.39
N LEU A 343 19.58 -17.88 13.60
CA LEU A 343 19.19 -16.79 14.47
C LEU A 343 19.64 -17.06 15.91
N PRO A 344 20.20 -16.07 16.61
CA PRO A 344 20.48 -16.20 18.04
C PRO A 344 19.18 -16.16 18.85
N SER A 345 19.25 -16.51 20.14
CA SER A 345 18.14 -16.29 21.08
C SER A 345 17.69 -14.82 21.04
N GLY A 346 16.39 -14.59 20.94
CA GLY A 346 15.78 -13.28 20.73
C GLY A 346 15.91 -12.74 19.29
N GLY A 347 16.52 -13.47 18.37
CA GLY A 347 16.56 -13.12 16.96
C GLY A 347 15.18 -13.14 16.33
N ILE A 348 15.00 -12.44 15.22
CA ILE A 348 13.70 -12.21 14.56
C ILE A 348 13.76 -12.71 13.13
N TYR A 349 12.72 -13.46 12.73
CA TYR A 349 12.39 -13.76 11.33
C TYR A 349 11.06 -13.09 10.99
N ILE A 350 11.04 -12.27 9.95
CA ILE A 350 9.84 -11.64 9.39
C ILE A 350 9.61 -12.24 8.01
N LEU A 351 8.39 -12.70 7.77
CA LEU A 351 7.95 -13.23 6.49
C LEU A 351 6.84 -12.32 5.97
N GLU A 352 7.05 -11.74 4.78
CA GLU A 352 6.16 -10.75 4.16
C GLU A 352 5.34 -11.36 3.01
N ASP A 353 4.31 -10.62 2.60
CA ASP A 353 3.45 -10.84 1.43
C ASP A 353 2.79 -12.22 1.36
N LEU A 354 2.30 -12.68 2.52
CA LEU A 354 1.55 -13.93 2.64
C LEU A 354 0.20 -13.93 1.90
N GLU A 355 -0.24 -12.78 1.42
CA GLU A 355 -1.45 -12.65 0.60
C GLU A 355 -1.39 -13.50 -0.68
N THR A 356 -0.21 -13.71 -1.23
CA THR A 356 0.01 -14.58 -2.39
C THR A 356 -0.45 -16.02 -2.15
N SER A 357 -0.30 -16.48 -0.90
CA SER A 357 -0.77 -17.80 -0.47
C SER A 357 -2.25 -17.82 -0.10
N LEU A 358 -2.78 -16.71 0.46
CA LEU A 358 -4.11 -16.65 1.06
C LEU A 358 -5.23 -16.24 0.08
N ASN A 359 -4.90 -15.50 -0.97
CA ASN A 359 -5.87 -14.92 -1.90
C ASN A 359 -5.78 -15.55 -3.30
N PRO A 360 -6.26 -16.78 -3.49
CA PRO A 360 -6.13 -17.52 -4.75
C PRO A 360 -6.86 -16.86 -5.93
N GLU A 361 -7.79 -15.95 -5.66
CA GLU A 361 -8.52 -15.22 -6.69
C GLU A 361 -7.76 -14.00 -7.22
N GLN A 362 -6.80 -13.49 -6.42
CA GLN A 362 -6.05 -12.28 -6.75
C GLN A 362 -4.66 -12.57 -7.31
N PHE A 363 -4.07 -13.72 -6.96
CA PHE A 363 -2.71 -14.07 -7.33
C PHE A 363 -2.66 -15.34 -8.17
N GLU A 364 -1.69 -15.42 -9.07
CA GLU A 364 -1.50 -16.57 -9.94
C GLU A 364 -1.26 -17.87 -9.16
N ALA A 365 -1.72 -18.99 -9.70
CA ALA A 365 -1.51 -20.30 -9.09
C ALA A 365 -0.01 -20.66 -8.92
N ALA A 366 0.86 -20.01 -9.70
CA ALA A 366 2.32 -20.20 -9.62
C ALA A 366 2.91 -19.88 -8.25
N TYR A 367 2.33 -18.93 -7.51
CA TYR A 367 2.81 -18.60 -6.16
C TYR A 367 2.56 -19.71 -5.13
N ARG A 368 1.61 -20.62 -5.39
CA ARG A 368 1.23 -21.72 -4.50
C ARG A 368 1.84 -23.04 -4.99
N ASP A 369 3.12 -23.10 -5.04
CA ASP A 369 3.93 -24.20 -5.61
C ASP A 369 4.41 -25.23 -4.58
N ALA A 370 3.90 -25.17 -3.35
CA ALA A 370 4.22 -26.12 -2.28
C ALA A 370 2.95 -26.79 -1.71
N PRO A 371 3.06 -27.97 -1.10
CA PRO A 371 1.93 -28.71 -0.52
C PRO A 371 1.23 -28.03 0.64
N LEU A 372 1.95 -27.20 1.42
CA LEU A 372 1.41 -26.32 2.44
C LEU A 372 1.81 -24.89 2.06
N ASP A 373 0.92 -23.96 2.28
CA ASP A 373 1.27 -22.54 2.16
C ASP A 373 2.08 -22.05 3.35
N ALA A 374 2.80 -20.94 3.15
CA ALA A 374 3.69 -20.38 4.17
C ALA A 374 2.94 -19.92 5.42
N TYR A 375 1.69 -19.45 5.28
CA TYR A 375 0.84 -19.07 6.40
C TYR A 375 0.48 -20.30 7.25
N GLU A 376 0.05 -21.43 6.64
CA GLU A 376 -0.29 -22.65 7.35
C GLU A 376 0.95 -23.21 8.08
N VAL A 377 2.13 -23.15 7.48
CA VAL A 377 3.40 -23.50 8.15
C VAL A 377 3.61 -22.64 9.40
N CYS A 378 3.48 -21.32 9.29
CA CYS A 378 3.62 -20.43 10.45
C CYS A 378 2.53 -20.64 11.51
N ALA A 379 1.30 -20.95 11.11
CA ALA A 379 0.20 -21.24 12.02
C ALA A 379 0.47 -22.56 12.81
N ARG A 380 1.05 -23.56 12.18
CA ARG A 380 1.47 -24.82 12.86
C ARG A 380 2.64 -24.57 13.82
N ILE A 381 3.63 -23.78 13.40
CA ILE A 381 4.73 -23.32 14.27
C ILE A 381 4.16 -22.61 15.51
N ALA A 382 3.22 -21.68 15.32
CA ALA A 382 2.57 -20.96 16.42
C ALA A 382 1.85 -21.89 17.39
N ARG A 383 1.17 -22.91 16.87
CA ARG A 383 0.49 -23.93 17.68
C ARG A 383 1.45 -24.71 18.57
N ILE A 384 2.62 -25.10 18.02
CA ILE A 384 3.66 -25.80 18.77
C ILE A 384 4.29 -24.87 19.80
N ALA A 385 4.67 -23.66 19.43
CA ALA A 385 5.24 -22.66 20.33
C ALA A 385 4.34 -22.42 21.55
N ALA A 386 3.02 -22.30 21.31
CA ALA A 386 2.03 -22.04 22.36
C ALA A 386 1.73 -23.26 23.26
N ARG A 387 1.72 -24.46 22.71
CA ARG A 387 1.21 -25.68 23.38
C ARG A 387 2.28 -26.73 23.63
N LYS A 388 3.42 -26.64 22.96
CA LYS A 388 4.49 -27.65 22.96
C LYS A 388 3.99 -29.04 22.55
N VAL A 389 2.98 -29.10 21.67
CA VAL A 389 2.42 -30.33 21.12
C VAL A 389 2.97 -30.49 19.70
N PRO A 390 3.72 -31.55 19.42
CA PRO A 390 4.27 -31.79 18.09
C PRO A 390 3.18 -31.85 17.00
N ASP A 391 3.56 -31.49 15.79
CA ASP A 391 2.77 -31.68 14.57
C ASP A 391 3.16 -33.04 13.96
N ASP A 392 2.21 -33.96 13.90
CA ASP A 392 2.48 -35.33 13.46
C ASP A 392 2.07 -35.59 12.01
N ASP A 393 1.26 -34.68 11.41
CA ASP A 393 0.50 -34.96 10.19
C ASP A 393 1.01 -34.24 8.95
N SER A 394 2.05 -33.40 9.05
CA SER A 394 2.50 -32.62 7.90
C SER A 394 3.72 -33.20 7.21
N LEU A 395 3.83 -32.95 5.91
CA LEU A 395 5.01 -33.28 5.10
C LEU A 395 6.30 -32.65 5.68
N TYR A 396 6.18 -31.55 6.41
CA TYR A 396 7.28 -30.79 6.98
C TYR A 396 7.37 -30.92 8.50
N ALA A 397 6.77 -31.96 9.09
CA ALA A 397 6.63 -32.11 10.55
C ALA A 397 7.94 -31.91 11.32
N ASP A 398 9.06 -32.45 10.84
CA ASP A 398 10.36 -32.32 11.51
C ASP A 398 10.81 -30.86 11.61
N TYR A 399 10.74 -30.10 10.51
CA TYR A 399 11.13 -28.67 10.48
C TYR A 399 10.17 -27.81 11.30
N ILE A 400 8.87 -28.04 11.14
CA ILE A 400 7.83 -27.31 11.87
C ILE A 400 7.98 -27.54 13.37
N ASN A 401 8.22 -28.78 13.80
CA ASN A 401 8.44 -29.15 15.19
C ASN A 401 9.72 -28.50 15.74
N GLN A 402 10.83 -28.59 15.02
CA GLN A 402 12.07 -27.97 15.44
C GLN A 402 11.90 -26.46 15.63
N ILE A 403 11.42 -25.75 14.61
CA ILE A 403 11.22 -24.31 14.68
C ILE A 403 10.22 -23.94 15.78
N GLY A 404 9.10 -24.65 15.87
CA GLY A 404 8.08 -24.40 16.88
C GLY A 404 8.58 -24.54 18.31
N MET A 405 9.44 -25.51 18.58
CA MET A 405 10.05 -25.69 19.90
C MET A 405 11.10 -24.63 20.22
N GLU A 406 11.75 -24.07 19.20
CA GLU A 406 12.75 -23.00 19.33
C GLU A 406 12.12 -21.59 19.26
N THR A 407 10.82 -21.48 19.02
CA THR A 407 10.11 -20.19 18.90
C THR A 407 9.55 -19.78 20.25
N GLU A 408 9.79 -18.52 20.64
CA GLU A 408 9.25 -17.89 21.84
C GLU A 408 7.91 -17.19 21.55
N LEU A 409 7.81 -16.53 20.38
CA LEU A 409 6.63 -15.76 19.99
C LEU A 409 6.40 -15.87 18.49
N VAL A 410 5.14 -16.04 18.12
CA VAL A 410 4.68 -15.86 16.75
C VAL A 410 3.60 -14.78 16.73
N SER A 411 3.79 -13.75 15.96
CA SER A 411 2.82 -12.70 15.72
C SER A 411 2.34 -12.76 14.26
N ILE A 412 1.09 -13.14 14.08
CA ILE A 412 0.44 -13.18 12.77
C ILE A 412 -0.28 -11.86 12.55
N MET A 413 0.09 -11.18 11.48
CA MET A 413 -0.46 -9.89 11.09
C MET A 413 -0.98 -9.98 9.66
N LYS A 414 -1.74 -8.99 9.21
CA LYS A 414 -2.13 -8.97 7.80
C LYS A 414 -0.88 -8.88 6.93
N GLY A 415 -0.79 -9.79 5.97
CA GLY A 415 0.27 -9.88 4.99
C GLY A 415 1.61 -10.35 5.53
N SER A 416 1.80 -10.48 6.85
CA SER A 416 3.12 -10.84 7.38
C SER A 416 3.04 -11.63 8.69
N VAL A 417 4.12 -12.36 8.97
CA VAL A 417 4.33 -13.07 10.25
C VAL A 417 5.69 -12.70 10.83
N VAL A 418 5.73 -12.46 12.12
CA VAL A 418 6.97 -12.29 12.88
C VAL A 418 7.18 -13.49 13.81
N LEU A 419 8.32 -14.14 13.70
CA LEU A 419 8.76 -15.18 14.61
C LEU A 419 9.94 -14.66 15.45
N VAL A 420 9.90 -14.88 16.76
CA VAL A 420 11.01 -14.56 17.67
C VAL A 420 11.59 -15.86 18.19
N LYS A 421 12.88 -16.07 18.00
CA LYS A 421 13.57 -17.24 18.48
C LYS A 421 13.75 -17.19 20.00
N ARG A 422 13.58 -18.33 20.69
CA ARG A 422 13.74 -18.49 22.13
C ARG A 422 15.16 -18.30 22.58
#